data_e3cac77c7e49c0c5991d387fe50a4cda
#
_entry.id   e3cac77c7e49c0c5991d387fe50a4cda
#
_cell.length_a   1.000
_cell.length_b   1.000
_cell.length_c   1.000
_cell.angle_alpha   90.00
_cell.angle_beta   90.00
_cell.angle_gamma   90.00
#
_symmetry.space_group_name_H-M   'P 1'
#
loop_
_entity.id
_entity.type
_entity.pdbx_description
1 polymer ?
#
loop_
_entity_poly.entity_id
_entity_poly.type
_entity_poly.pdbx_seq_one_letter_code
_entity_poly.pdbx_strand_id
1 'polypeptide(L)'
;MKHIFCISLLLLSVSSVFAQKIFVDRIETDGRRQVMATTKEYSVDDKDFNFCLKVFEGSDRRDWLLLVSSYAPMSMESVLLLKLWNEAILRLNVNNIKVDTETKPAYAATIGSMTTTIGSMTATIGSMTSTIGSITTIHPSKDVNYYYSVYELTPEEIEYMGKYGIKKIRIANGEKVWDKEFRFDSLGAYLSRSYKKILKQLETPIKKDKKKNVFDGF
;
A
#
# COMPACT_ATOMS: atom_id res chain seq x y z
N MET A 1 42.46 -23.74 -0.12
CA MET A 1 41.11 -24.27 -0.32
C MET A 1 40.06 -23.83 0.71
N LYS A 2 40.40 -23.05 1.75
CA LYS A 2 39.44 -22.61 2.79
C LYS A 2 38.68 -21.29 2.47
N HIS A 3 39.13 -20.54 1.48
CA HIS A 3 38.52 -19.24 1.14
C HIS A 3 37.41 -19.30 0.08
N ILE A 4 37.27 -20.40 -0.64
CA ILE A 4 36.24 -20.56 -1.68
C ILE A 4 34.87 -20.93 -1.05
N PHE A 5 34.87 -21.55 0.13
CA PHE A 5 33.66 -21.98 0.81
C PHE A 5 32.88 -20.82 1.47
N CYS A 6 33.54 -19.72 1.83
CA CYS A 6 32.87 -18.56 2.42
C CYS A 6 32.12 -17.68 1.39
N ILE A 7 32.59 -17.66 0.14
CA ILE A 7 31.98 -16.85 -0.91
C ILE A 7 30.67 -17.48 -1.41
N SER A 8 30.61 -18.82 -1.46
CA SER A 8 29.36 -19.49 -1.87
C SER A 8 28.26 -19.43 -0.80
N LEU A 9 28.61 -19.29 0.49
CA LEU A 9 27.61 -19.13 1.57
C LEU A 9 27.04 -17.71 1.63
N LEU A 10 27.82 -16.70 1.19
CA LEU A 10 27.36 -15.30 1.15
C LEU A 10 26.41 -15.02 -0.01
N LEU A 11 26.50 -15.80 -1.09
CA LEU A 11 25.60 -15.67 -2.25
C LEU A 11 24.22 -16.32 -2.06
N LEU A 12 24.07 -17.19 -1.06
CA LEU A 12 22.79 -17.84 -0.74
C LEU A 12 21.92 -17.05 0.21
N SER A 13 22.44 -15.97 0.83
CA SER A 13 21.69 -15.17 1.81
C SER A 13 20.96 -13.94 1.23
N VAL A 14 21.06 -13.67 -0.07
CA VAL A 14 20.49 -12.46 -0.69
C VAL A 14 19.19 -12.72 -1.47
N SER A 15 18.67 -13.92 -1.47
CA SER A 15 17.39 -14.20 -2.15
C SER A 15 16.19 -14.30 -1.22
N SER A 16 16.08 -13.43 -0.22
CA SER A 16 14.76 -13.05 0.26
C SER A 16 14.11 -12.11 -0.78
N VAL A 17 13.93 -12.63 -1.97
CA VAL A 17 13.02 -12.04 -2.96
C VAL A 17 11.69 -11.96 -2.24
N PHE A 18 11.24 -10.75 -1.89
CA PHE A 18 9.87 -10.49 -1.48
C PHE A 18 8.98 -10.98 -2.62
N ALA A 19 8.59 -12.25 -2.53
CA ALA A 19 7.81 -12.89 -3.56
C ALA A 19 6.46 -12.20 -3.58
N GLN A 20 6.26 -11.37 -4.59
CA GLN A 20 4.95 -10.77 -4.85
C GLN A 20 3.92 -11.89 -4.82
N LYS A 21 2.89 -11.77 -3.97
CA LYS A 21 1.85 -12.79 -3.83
C LYS A 21 0.60 -12.37 -4.60
N ILE A 22 -0.17 -13.34 -5.06
CA ILE A 22 -1.55 -13.10 -5.48
C ILE A 22 -2.39 -13.06 -4.20
N PHE A 23 -3.16 -11.99 -4.06
CA PHE A 23 -4.03 -11.77 -2.91
C PHE A 23 -5.44 -12.28 -3.15
N VAL A 24 -5.97 -12.08 -4.37
CA VAL A 24 -7.30 -12.51 -4.79
C VAL A 24 -7.19 -13.25 -6.12
N ASP A 25 -7.89 -14.37 -6.26
CA ASP A 25 -8.13 -15.09 -7.50
C ASP A 25 -9.48 -15.77 -7.39
N ARG A 26 -10.51 -15.16 -7.99
CA ARG A 26 -11.89 -15.65 -7.89
C ARG A 26 -12.72 -15.29 -9.12
N ILE A 27 -13.83 -15.98 -9.32
CA ILE A 27 -14.86 -15.58 -10.27
C ILE A 27 -15.82 -14.64 -9.56
N GLU A 28 -16.05 -13.48 -10.15
CA GLU A 28 -17.04 -12.51 -9.71
C GLU A 28 -18.45 -12.93 -10.13
N THR A 29 -19.45 -12.22 -9.60
CA THR A 29 -20.88 -12.49 -9.88
C THR A 29 -21.25 -12.29 -11.35
N ASP A 30 -20.50 -11.45 -12.07
CA ASP A 30 -20.65 -11.20 -13.51
C ASP A 30 -19.94 -12.24 -14.39
N GLY A 31 -19.35 -13.29 -13.79
CA GLY A 31 -18.64 -14.37 -14.46
C GLY A 31 -17.20 -14.06 -14.85
N ARG A 32 -16.71 -12.82 -14.65
CA ARG A 32 -15.31 -12.47 -14.91
C ARG A 32 -14.40 -12.98 -13.81
N ARG A 33 -13.21 -13.41 -14.20
CA ARG A 33 -12.15 -13.77 -13.24
C ARG A 33 -11.43 -12.51 -12.76
N GLN A 34 -11.40 -12.31 -11.45
CA GLN A 34 -10.65 -11.27 -10.82
C GLN A 34 -9.34 -11.83 -10.26
N VAL A 35 -8.20 -11.25 -10.63
CA VAL A 35 -6.90 -11.55 -10.03
C VAL A 35 -6.27 -10.25 -9.54
N MET A 36 -5.83 -10.24 -8.28
CA MET A 36 -5.19 -9.08 -7.64
C MET A 36 -3.84 -9.49 -7.05
N ALA A 37 -2.83 -8.66 -7.27
CA ALA A 37 -1.57 -8.76 -6.54
C ALA A 37 -1.71 -8.21 -5.10
N THR A 38 -0.76 -8.54 -4.24
CA THR A 38 -0.66 -7.89 -2.93
C THR A 38 -0.35 -6.41 -3.08
N THR A 39 -0.94 -5.59 -2.22
CA THR A 39 -0.71 -4.14 -2.20
C THR A 39 0.74 -3.79 -1.88
N LYS A 40 1.18 -2.64 -2.39
CA LYS A 40 2.46 -2.03 -2.06
C LYS A 40 2.20 -0.61 -1.56
N GLU A 41 2.62 -0.36 -0.33
CA GLU A 41 2.47 0.94 0.31
C GLU A 41 3.66 1.85 0.03
N TYR A 42 3.36 3.12 -0.18
CA TYR A 42 4.33 4.20 -0.28
C TYR A 42 3.84 5.41 0.50
N SER A 43 4.71 5.97 1.33
CA SER A 43 4.49 7.30 1.89
C SER A 43 4.84 8.32 0.80
N VAL A 44 3.88 9.16 0.45
CA VAL A 44 3.95 10.21 -0.56
C VAL A 44 3.65 11.52 0.14
N ASP A 45 4.66 12.38 0.28
CA ASP A 45 4.69 13.46 1.25
C ASP A 45 4.36 12.91 2.65
N ASP A 46 3.35 13.38 3.32
CA ASP A 46 2.92 12.96 4.64
C ASP A 46 1.73 11.97 4.63
N LYS A 47 1.40 11.41 3.48
CA LYS A 47 0.26 10.50 3.28
C LYS A 47 0.69 9.13 2.77
N ASP A 48 0.05 8.09 3.27
CA ASP A 48 0.27 6.73 2.80
C ASP A 48 -0.71 6.40 1.68
N PHE A 49 -0.14 5.90 0.58
CA PHE A 49 -0.87 5.44 -0.59
C PHE A 49 -0.54 3.97 -0.85
N ASN A 50 -1.57 3.16 -0.99
CA ASN A 50 -1.47 1.76 -1.33
C ASN A 50 -1.74 1.56 -2.82
N PHE A 51 -0.83 0.90 -3.51
CA PHE A 51 -0.93 0.58 -4.93
C PHE A 51 -1.18 -0.92 -5.09
N CYS A 52 -2.13 -1.29 -5.94
CA CYS A 52 -2.45 -2.67 -6.25
C CYS A 52 -2.76 -2.85 -7.73
N LEU A 53 -2.06 -3.77 -8.38
CA LEU A 53 -2.39 -4.16 -9.75
C LEU A 53 -3.47 -5.26 -9.71
N LYS A 54 -4.51 -5.06 -10.50
CA LYS A 54 -5.69 -5.91 -10.60
C LYS A 54 -6.01 -6.15 -12.06
N VAL A 55 -6.57 -7.32 -12.37
CA VAL A 55 -7.13 -7.61 -13.68
C VAL A 55 -8.50 -8.25 -13.54
N PHE A 56 -9.39 -7.91 -14.45
CA PHE A 56 -10.60 -8.68 -14.74
C PHE A 56 -10.44 -9.36 -16.09
N GLU A 57 -10.52 -10.68 -16.09
CA GLU A 57 -10.50 -11.48 -17.30
C GLU A 57 -11.92 -11.90 -17.66
N GLY A 58 -12.42 -11.41 -18.78
CA GLY A 58 -13.68 -11.85 -19.41
C GLY A 58 -13.41 -12.86 -20.53
N SER A 59 -14.45 -13.16 -21.32
CA SER A 59 -14.34 -14.05 -22.48
C SER A 59 -13.43 -13.47 -23.56
N ASP A 60 -13.51 -12.17 -23.81
CA ASP A 60 -12.93 -11.52 -24.99
C ASP A 60 -11.85 -10.50 -24.66
N ARG A 61 -11.78 -10.06 -23.41
CA ARG A 61 -10.83 -9.01 -23.01
C ARG A 61 -10.36 -9.16 -21.57
N ARG A 62 -9.22 -8.51 -21.30
CA ARG A 62 -8.64 -8.31 -19.96
C ARG A 62 -8.60 -6.83 -19.66
N ASP A 63 -9.29 -6.44 -18.59
CA ASP A 63 -9.28 -5.07 -18.10
C ASP A 63 -8.23 -4.96 -16.99
N TRP A 64 -7.13 -4.27 -17.27
CA TRP A 64 -6.07 -4.02 -16.31
C TRP A 64 -6.31 -2.72 -15.55
N LEU A 65 -6.25 -2.80 -14.24
CA LEU A 65 -6.57 -1.70 -13.35
C LEU A 65 -5.46 -1.50 -12.33
N LEU A 66 -5.06 -0.24 -12.14
CA LEU A 66 -4.26 0.17 -10.99
C LEU A 66 -5.20 0.75 -9.95
N LEU A 67 -5.30 0.08 -8.82
CA LEU A 67 -6.03 0.55 -7.66
C LEU A 67 -5.07 1.33 -6.76
N VAL A 68 -5.42 2.58 -6.46
CA VAL A 68 -4.69 3.42 -5.51
C VAL A 68 -5.62 3.77 -4.37
N SER A 69 -5.22 3.47 -3.14
CA SER A 69 -6.06 3.74 -1.98
C SER A 69 -5.32 4.49 -0.89
N SER A 70 -6.02 5.40 -0.21
CA SER A 70 -5.45 6.29 0.80
C SER A 70 -6.53 6.95 1.66
N TYR A 71 -6.13 7.48 2.81
CA TYR A 71 -6.92 8.44 3.58
C TYR A 71 -6.85 9.88 3.02
N ALA A 72 -5.97 10.13 2.05
CA ALA A 72 -5.95 11.40 1.34
C ALA A 72 -7.21 11.53 0.47
N PRO A 73 -7.91 12.68 0.50
CA PRO A 73 -9.13 12.85 -0.27
C PRO A 73 -8.84 12.77 -1.77
N MET A 74 -9.60 11.92 -2.46
CA MET A 74 -9.53 11.70 -3.90
C MET A 74 -10.91 11.96 -4.52
N SER A 75 -10.94 12.40 -5.78
CA SER A 75 -12.15 12.65 -6.56
C SER A 75 -12.00 12.15 -7.99
N MET A 76 -13.07 12.21 -8.78
CA MET A 76 -13.02 11.87 -10.21
C MET A 76 -12.09 12.80 -11.02
N GLU A 77 -11.75 13.97 -10.47
CA GLU A 77 -10.78 14.90 -11.08
C GLU A 77 -9.33 14.59 -10.73
N SER A 78 -9.12 13.58 -9.86
CA SER A 78 -7.78 13.22 -9.44
C SER A 78 -6.98 12.63 -10.61
N VAL A 79 -5.71 12.98 -10.68
CA VAL A 79 -4.79 12.55 -11.73
C VAL A 79 -3.56 11.93 -11.10
N LEU A 80 -3.14 10.79 -11.62
CA LEU A 80 -1.86 10.16 -11.28
C LEU A 80 -0.87 10.39 -12.43
N LEU A 81 0.22 11.10 -12.15
CA LEU A 81 1.33 11.32 -13.07
C LEU A 81 2.50 10.45 -12.65
N LEU A 82 3.00 9.67 -13.57
CA LEU A 82 4.15 8.78 -13.39
C LEU A 82 5.28 9.26 -14.30
N LYS A 83 6.29 9.88 -13.71
CA LYS A 83 7.51 10.26 -14.44
C LYS A 83 8.48 9.09 -14.43
N LEU A 84 8.92 8.66 -15.60
CA LEU A 84 9.84 7.55 -15.79
C LEU A 84 11.30 8.04 -15.81
N TRP A 85 12.25 7.11 -15.65
CA TRP A 85 13.68 7.43 -15.72
C TRP A 85 14.15 7.89 -17.10
N ASN A 86 13.42 7.57 -18.17
CA ASN A 86 13.65 8.10 -19.51
C ASN A 86 12.98 9.46 -19.77
N GLU A 87 12.55 10.14 -18.68
CA GLU A 87 11.89 11.46 -18.65
C GLU A 87 10.47 11.47 -19.26
N ALA A 88 9.96 10.36 -19.78
CA ALA A 88 8.57 10.25 -20.23
C ALA A 88 7.60 10.39 -19.03
N ILE A 89 6.42 10.96 -19.29
CA ILE A 89 5.37 11.14 -18.30
C ILE A 89 4.12 10.40 -18.78
N LEU A 90 3.67 9.44 -17.96
CA LEU A 90 2.38 8.80 -18.13
C LEU A 90 1.36 9.55 -17.25
N ARG A 91 0.23 9.91 -17.86
CA ARG A 91 -0.89 10.56 -17.17
C ARG A 91 -2.06 9.60 -17.13
N LEU A 92 -2.48 9.22 -15.93
CA LEU A 92 -3.61 8.35 -15.70
C LEU A 92 -4.71 9.17 -15.03
N ASN A 93 -5.89 9.18 -15.64
CA ASN A 93 -7.07 9.79 -15.06
C ASN A 93 -7.87 8.75 -14.29
N VAL A 94 -8.54 9.18 -13.24
CA VAL A 94 -9.41 8.30 -12.46
C VAL A 94 -10.59 7.86 -13.32
N ASN A 95 -10.81 6.55 -13.40
CA ASN A 95 -11.97 5.97 -14.07
C ASN A 95 -13.14 5.75 -13.10
N ASN A 96 -12.82 5.38 -11.86
CA ASN A 96 -13.84 5.16 -10.82
C ASN A 96 -13.27 5.48 -9.44
N ILE A 97 -14.15 5.88 -8.53
CA ILE A 97 -13.84 6.13 -7.12
C ILE A 97 -14.84 5.41 -6.24
N LYS A 98 -14.33 4.76 -5.19
CA LYS A 98 -15.11 4.25 -4.08
C LYS A 98 -14.61 4.91 -2.80
N VAL A 99 -15.54 5.27 -1.93
CA VAL A 99 -15.22 5.82 -0.61
C VAL A 99 -15.85 4.91 0.44
N ASP A 100 -15.01 4.39 1.33
CA ASP A 100 -15.46 3.66 2.51
C ASP A 100 -15.25 4.55 3.74
N THR A 101 -16.23 4.64 4.60
CA THR A 101 -16.13 5.39 5.86
C THR A 101 -15.87 4.41 6.99
N GLU A 102 -14.74 4.61 7.68
CA GLU A 102 -14.37 3.85 8.86
C GLU A 102 -14.52 4.72 10.10
N THR A 103 -15.23 4.21 11.10
CA THR A 103 -15.30 4.88 12.40
C THR A 103 -14.09 4.44 13.24
N LYS A 104 -13.11 5.32 13.43
CA LYS A 104 -12.03 5.10 14.38
C LYS A 104 -12.58 5.21 15.79
N PRO A 105 -12.38 4.17 16.63
CA PRO A 105 -12.89 4.20 18.00
C PRO A 105 -12.25 5.32 18.82
N ALA A 106 -12.97 5.82 19.80
CA ALA A 106 -12.41 6.74 20.79
C ALA A 106 -11.25 6.07 21.53
N TYR A 107 -10.19 6.82 21.78
CA TYR A 107 -9.07 6.33 22.55
C TYR A 107 -8.57 7.41 23.51
N ALA A 108 -8.02 6.99 24.65
CA ALA A 108 -7.41 7.87 25.63
C ALA A 108 -5.89 7.79 25.49
N ALA A 109 -5.24 8.92 25.25
CA ALA A 109 -3.80 9.03 25.32
C ALA A 109 -3.41 9.64 26.66
N THR A 110 -2.66 8.91 27.47
CA THR A 110 -2.15 9.39 28.76
C THR A 110 -0.67 9.71 28.60
N ILE A 111 -0.32 10.95 28.81
CA ILE A 111 1.08 11.35 28.95
C ILE A 111 1.45 11.08 30.40
N GLY A 112 2.46 10.22 30.61
CA GLY A 112 2.92 9.83 31.94
C GLY A 112 3.25 11.02 32.82
N SER A 113 3.09 10.87 34.13
CA SER A 113 3.46 11.88 35.12
C SER A 113 4.95 12.18 35.06
N MET A 114 5.32 13.45 34.87
CA MET A 114 6.68 13.92 35.09
C MET A 114 6.81 14.34 36.55
N THR A 115 7.66 13.65 37.27
CA THR A 115 8.05 14.06 38.63
C THR A 115 9.41 14.75 38.54
N THR A 116 9.46 16.05 38.82
CA THR A 116 10.71 16.77 38.90
C THR A 116 11.03 17.00 40.36
N THR A 117 12.10 16.37 40.84
CA THR A 117 12.62 16.61 42.20
C THR A 117 13.75 17.63 42.09
N ILE A 118 13.54 18.80 42.63
CA ILE A 118 14.60 19.78 42.79
C ILE A 118 15.27 19.50 44.13
N GLY A 119 16.44 18.85 44.07
CA GLY A 119 17.24 18.60 45.24
C GLY A 119 17.75 19.90 45.88
N SER A 120 17.62 20.01 47.19
CA SER A 120 18.20 21.15 47.90
C SER A 120 19.72 21.05 47.98
N MET A 121 20.40 22.10 47.57
CA MET A 121 21.74 22.33 48.06
C MET A 121 21.62 22.99 49.43
N THR A 122 22.19 22.31 50.46
CA THR A 122 22.41 22.75 51.83
C THR A 122 21.19 22.99 52.77
N ALA A 123 20.99 22.04 53.61
CA ALA A 123 20.77 22.08 55.10
C ALA A 123 19.58 22.86 55.68
N THR A 124 18.64 23.44 55.03
CA THR A 124 17.46 23.98 55.76
C THR A 124 16.17 24.20 54.91
N ILE A 125 16.15 23.85 53.65
CA ILE A 125 14.95 24.01 52.84
C ILE A 125 14.56 22.60 52.32
N GLY A 126 13.39 22.11 52.74
CA GLY A 126 12.89 20.79 52.34
C GLY A 126 12.84 20.64 50.81
N SER A 127 13.05 19.44 50.32
CA SER A 127 12.91 19.09 48.91
C SER A 127 11.49 19.43 48.44
N MET A 128 11.35 20.31 47.48
CA MET A 128 10.09 20.50 46.77
C MET A 128 9.96 19.44 45.68
N THR A 129 9.08 18.53 45.83
CA THR A 129 8.69 17.60 44.79
C THR A 129 7.41 18.15 44.12
N SER A 130 7.50 18.57 42.89
CA SER A 130 6.34 18.94 42.10
C SER A 130 5.97 17.77 41.23
N THR A 131 4.82 17.17 41.49
CA THR A 131 4.23 16.13 40.65
C THR A 131 3.21 16.78 39.73
N ILE A 132 3.52 16.87 38.45
CA ILE A 132 2.52 17.20 37.45
C ILE A 132 1.75 15.92 37.19
N GLY A 133 0.48 15.91 37.55
CA GLY A 133 -0.40 14.75 37.33
C GLY A 133 -0.43 14.33 35.85
N SER A 134 -0.72 13.07 35.61
CA SER A 134 -0.90 12.54 34.26
C SER A 134 -2.01 13.31 33.54
N ILE A 135 -1.70 13.83 32.35
CA ILE A 135 -2.69 14.46 31.49
C ILE A 135 -3.24 13.35 30.57
N THR A 136 -4.53 13.05 30.74
CA THR A 136 -5.24 12.13 29.85
C THR A 136 -6.04 12.94 28.85
N THR A 137 -5.69 12.85 27.57
CA THR A 137 -6.45 13.43 26.49
C THR A 137 -7.38 12.37 25.91
N ILE A 138 -8.68 12.64 25.92
CA ILE A 138 -9.67 11.76 25.31
C ILE A 138 -9.85 12.21 23.86
N HIS A 139 -9.55 11.32 22.93
CA HIS A 139 -9.85 11.50 21.52
C HIS A 139 -11.21 10.83 21.24
N PRO A 140 -12.24 11.59 20.87
CA PRO A 140 -13.55 11.03 20.55
C PRO A 140 -13.46 10.14 19.30
N SER A 141 -14.43 9.26 19.12
CA SER A 141 -14.60 8.52 17.88
C SER A 141 -14.72 9.48 16.70
N LYS A 142 -14.06 9.16 15.60
CA LYS A 142 -14.05 10.01 14.40
C LYS A 142 -14.25 9.15 13.17
N ASP A 143 -15.20 9.55 12.34
CA ASP A 143 -15.33 8.96 11.01
C ASP A 143 -14.21 9.46 10.09
N VAL A 144 -13.58 8.54 9.43
CA VAL A 144 -12.48 8.80 8.50
C VAL A 144 -12.79 8.12 7.19
N ASN A 145 -12.76 8.88 6.11
CA ASN A 145 -12.98 8.36 4.77
C ASN A 145 -11.69 7.74 4.23
N TYR A 146 -11.83 6.55 3.65
CA TYR A 146 -10.79 5.86 2.93
C TYR A 146 -11.18 5.76 1.45
N TYR A 147 -10.33 6.30 0.59
CA TYR A 147 -10.61 6.48 -0.83
C TYR A 147 -9.92 5.39 -1.65
N TYR A 148 -10.63 4.85 -2.62
CA TYR A 148 -10.12 3.89 -3.59
C TYR A 148 -10.30 4.49 -4.98
N SER A 149 -9.21 4.87 -5.63
CA SER A 149 -9.20 5.39 -6.99
C SER A 149 -8.74 4.31 -7.95
N VAL A 150 -9.47 4.15 -9.04
CA VAL A 150 -9.21 3.13 -10.06
C VAL A 150 -8.73 3.83 -11.32
N TYR A 151 -7.59 3.39 -11.84
CA TYR A 151 -7.00 3.86 -13.09
C TYR A 151 -6.92 2.68 -14.06
N GLU A 152 -7.36 2.88 -15.29
CA GLU A 152 -7.18 1.90 -16.34
C GLU A 152 -5.74 1.92 -16.85
N LEU A 153 -5.22 0.75 -17.18
CA LEU A 153 -3.90 0.56 -17.74
C LEU A 153 -3.97 -0.37 -18.94
N THR A 154 -3.14 -0.13 -19.92
CA THR A 154 -2.89 -1.11 -20.97
C THR A 154 -1.71 -2.01 -20.62
N PRO A 155 -1.64 -3.24 -21.18
CA PRO A 155 -0.46 -4.10 -21.03
C PRO A 155 0.85 -3.39 -21.43
N GLU A 156 0.80 -2.62 -22.52
CA GLU A 156 1.93 -1.87 -23.06
C GLU A 156 2.43 -0.82 -22.07
N GLU A 157 1.51 -0.10 -21.40
CA GLU A 157 1.88 0.89 -20.38
C GLU A 157 2.54 0.21 -19.17
N ILE A 158 2.03 -0.97 -18.75
CA ILE A 158 2.61 -1.71 -17.63
C ILE A 158 4.02 -2.19 -18.00
N GLU A 159 4.21 -2.71 -19.20
CA GLU A 159 5.52 -3.16 -19.70
C GLU A 159 6.47 -1.96 -19.87
N TYR A 160 5.97 -0.83 -20.37
CA TYR A 160 6.75 0.40 -20.53
C TYR A 160 7.24 0.92 -19.18
N MET A 161 6.36 0.98 -18.17
CA MET A 161 6.73 1.32 -16.78
C MET A 161 7.75 0.33 -16.22
N GLY A 162 7.59 -0.96 -16.48
CA GLY A 162 8.52 -1.99 -16.04
C GLY A 162 9.90 -1.93 -16.71
N LYS A 163 9.96 -1.48 -17.98
CA LYS A 163 11.19 -1.34 -18.75
C LYS A 163 12.01 -0.13 -18.33
N TYR A 164 11.37 1.02 -18.20
CA TYR A 164 12.06 2.28 -17.93
C TYR A 164 12.08 2.68 -16.47
N GLY A 165 11.28 2.00 -15.62
CA GLY A 165 11.16 2.30 -14.20
C GLY A 165 10.48 3.64 -13.92
N ILE A 166 9.96 3.79 -12.71
CA ILE A 166 9.28 5.01 -12.25
C ILE A 166 10.23 5.80 -11.37
N LYS A 167 10.56 7.03 -11.79
CA LYS A 167 11.42 7.99 -11.08
C LYS A 167 10.63 8.82 -10.07
N LYS A 168 9.43 9.27 -10.46
CA LYS A 168 8.60 10.13 -9.61
C LYS A 168 7.13 9.81 -9.80
N ILE A 169 6.37 9.87 -8.72
CA ILE A 169 4.91 9.88 -8.74
C ILE A 169 4.41 11.23 -8.27
N ARG A 170 3.31 11.68 -8.87
CA ARG A 170 2.52 12.83 -8.44
C ARG A 170 1.06 12.45 -8.47
N ILE A 171 0.38 12.65 -7.35
CA ILE A 171 -1.06 12.49 -7.24
C ILE A 171 -1.63 13.89 -7.04
N ALA A 172 -2.49 14.32 -7.94
CA ALA A 172 -3.12 15.64 -7.89
C ALA A 172 -4.64 15.48 -7.74
N ASN A 173 -5.26 16.25 -6.86
CA ASN A 173 -6.71 16.33 -6.67
C ASN A 173 -7.10 17.79 -6.42
N GLY A 174 -7.50 18.49 -7.47
CA GLY A 174 -7.70 19.93 -7.46
C GLY A 174 -6.39 20.65 -7.09
N GLU A 175 -6.44 21.49 -6.05
CA GLU A 175 -5.26 22.22 -5.57
C GLU A 175 -4.31 21.38 -4.73
N LYS A 176 -4.73 20.20 -4.27
CA LYS A 176 -3.90 19.31 -3.46
C LYS A 176 -3.01 18.45 -4.34
N VAL A 177 -1.74 18.43 -4.03
CA VAL A 177 -0.74 17.66 -4.75
C VAL A 177 0.12 16.90 -3.74
N TRP A 178 0.39 15.63 -4.01
CA TRP A 178 1.29 14.78 -3.26
C TRP A 178 2.34 14.23 -4.20
N ASP A 179 3.61 14.43 -3.87
CA ASP A 179 4.77 14.09 -4.69
C ASP A 179 5.67 13.10 -3.97
N LYS A 180 6.22 12.15 -4.72
CA LYS A 180 7.32 11.31 -4.26
C LYS A 180 8.31 11.05 -5.37
N GLU A 181 9.56 11.33 -5.12
CA GLU A 181 10.67 10.92 -5.97
C GLU A 181 11.35 9.67 -5.39
N PHE A 182 11.64 8.72 -6.25
CA PHE A 182 12.30 7.48 -5.89
C PHE A 182 13.81 7.57 -6.17
N ARG A 183 14.63 7.10 -5.25
CA ARG A 183 16.08 6.95 -5.47
C ARG A 183 16.41 5.81 -6.42
N PHE A 184 15.54 4.80 -6.48
CA PHE A 184 15.59 3.66 -7.40
C PHE A 184 14.17 3.19 -7.70
N ASP A 185 13.99 2.55 -8.85
CA ASP A 185 12.67 2.07 -9.27
C ASP A 185 12.15 1.01 -8.33
N SER A 186 11.19 1.37 -7.49
CA SER A 186 10.49 0.43 -6.63
C SER A 186 9.05 0.17 -7.07
N LEU A 187 8.36 1.18 -7.61
CA LEU A 187 6.98 1.05 -8.06
C LEU A 187 6.90 0.38 -9.44
N GLY A 188 7.71 0.77 -10.41
CA GLY A 188 7.74 0.12 -11.73
C GLY A 188 8.16 -1.34 -11.62
N ALA A 189 9.17 -1.63 -10.80
CA ALA A 189 9.58 -3.01 -10.50
C ALA A 189 8.47 -3.81 -9.80
N TYR A 190 7.68 -3.19 -8.92
CA TYR A 190 6.52 -3.81 -8.31
C TYR A 190 5.45 -4.12 -9.35
N LEU A 191 5.08 -3.16 -10.20
CA LEU A 191 4.05 -3.34 -11.24
C LEU A 191 4.44 -4.42 -12.23
N SER A 192 5.69 -4.41 -12.73
CA SER A 192 6.21 -5.41 -13.65
C SER A 192 6.17 -6.83 -13.06
N ARG A 193 6.59 -7.00 -11.80
CA ARG A 193 6.53 -8.31 -11.13
C ARG A 193 5.09 -8.76 -10.90
N SER A 194 4.21 -7.85 -10.50
CA SER A 194 2.79 -8.13 -10.30
C SER A 194 2.13 -8.58 -11.60
N TYR A 195 2.40 -7.87 -12.69
CA TYR A 195 1.92 -8.17 -14.02
C TYR A 195 2.30 -9.59 -14.47
N LYS A 196 3.60 -9.91 -14.43
CA LYS A 196 4.11 -11.24 -14.80
C LYS A 196 3.47 -12.35 -13.94
N LYS A 197 3.27 -12.07 -12.66
CA LYS A 197 2.68 -13.05 -11.75
C LYS A 197 1.20 -13.25 -12.00
N ILE A 198 0.46 -12.18 -12.27
CA ILE A 198 -0.95 -12.24 -12.64
C ILE A 198 -1.10 -13.01 -13.95
N LEU A 199 -0.29 -12.73 -14.98
CA LEU A 199 -0.33 -13.49 -16.22
C LEU A 199 -0.13 -14.98 -15.98
N LYS A 200 0.87 -15.37 -15.22
CA LYS A 200 1.11 -16.77 -14.86
C LYS A 200 -0.07 -17.39 -14.08
N GLN A 201 -0.72 -16.60 -13.22
CA GLN A 201 -1.89 -17.06 -12.46
C GLN A 201 -3.08 -17.30 -13.38
N LEU A 202 -3.29 -16.44 -14.39
CA LEU A 202 -4.37 -16.59 -15.37
C LEU A 202 -4.23 -17.85 -16.24
N GLU A 203 -3.00 -18.30 -16.50
CA GLU A 203 -2.74 -19.58 -17.18
C GLU A 203 -3.14 -20.80 -16.34
N THR A 204 -3.26 -20.63 -15.02
CA THR A 204 -3.62 -21.70 -14.09
C THR A 204 -5.15 -21.75 -13.96
N PRO A 205 -5.80 -22.89 -14.23
CA PRO A 205 -7.24 -23.01 -14.06
C PRO A 205 -7.63 -22.80 -12.58
N ILE A 206 -8.71 -22.08 -12.35
CA ILE A 206 -9.24 -21.90 -10.99
C ILE A 206 -9.62 -23.29 -10.46
N LYS A 207 -9.02 -23.67 -9.35
CA LYS A 207 -9.49 -24.84 -8.60
C LYS A 207 -10.91 -24.50 -8.14
N LYS A 208 -11.92 -25.15 -8.76
CA LYS A 208 -13.26 -25.10 -8.20
C LYS A 208 -13.15 -25.66 -6.80
N ASP A 209 -13.24 -24.78 -5.79
CA ASP A 209 -13.41 -25.25 -4.43
C ASP A 209 -14.60 -26.20 -4.47
N LYS A 210 -14.34 -27.49 -4.19
CA LYS A 210 -15.42 -28.44 -3.90
C LYS A 210 -16.13 -27.81 -2.71
N LYS A 211 -17.28 -27.14 -2.96
CA LYS A 211 -18.20 -26.77 -1.89
C LYS A 211 -18.37 -28.05 -1.09
N LYS A 212 -17.78 -28.12 0.09
CA LYS A 212 -18.20 -29.09 1.09
C LYS A 212 -19.69 -28.79 1.28
N ASN A 213 -20.52 -29.67 0.77
CA ASN A 213 -21.93 -29.63 1.08
C ASN A 213 -22.03 -29.82 2.58
N VAL A 214 -22.24 -28.70 3.28
CA VAL A 214 -22.43 -28.66 4.75
C VAL A 214 -23.79 -29.28 5.12
N PHE A 215 -24.51 -29.82 4.16
CA PHE A 215 -25.85 -30.38 4.32
C PHE A 215 -25.94 -31.93 4.20
N ASP A 216 -24.82 -32.65 4.12
CA ASP A 216 -24.84 -34.11 4.23
C ASP A 216 -24.76 -34.57 5.70
N GLY A 217 -25.77 -34.21 6.51
CA GLY A 217 -25.78 -34.58 7.92
C GLY A 217 -27.07 -34.24 8.67
N PHE A 218 -28.23 -34.32 8.01
CA PHE A 218 -29.52 -34.42 8.73
C PHE A 218 -30.40 -35.40 7.98
#